data_19612868b0bf5bbc0e1728e81b00ff1c
#
_entry.id   19612868b0bf5bbc0e1728e81b00ff1c
#
_cell.length_a   1.000
_cell.length_b   1.000
_cell.length_c   1.000
_cell.angle_alpha   90.00
_cell.angle_beta   90.00
_cell.angle_gamma   90.00
#
_symmetry.space_group_name_H-M   'P 1'
#
loop_
_entity.id
_entity.type
_entity.pdbx_description
1 polymer ?
#
loop_
_entity_poly.entity_id
_entity_poly.type
_entity_poly.pdbx_seq_one_letter_code
_entity_poly.pdbx_strand_id
1 'polypeptide(L)' 'MIRILLSTRLGERRWTQAELARRTNIRPTTISELHNEFATRVSLEDLDLICEALECDLSEIIVRVPNKSIE' A
#
# COMPACT_ATOMS: atom_id res chain seq x y z
N MET A 1 5.82 -13.92 -5.11
CA MET A 1 6.28 -12.75 -4.36
C MET A 1 5.11 -11.82 -4.10
N ILE A 2 5.20 -11.03 -3.08
CA ILE A 2 4.13 -10.08 -2.75
C ILE A 2 4.45 -8.74 -3.39
N ARG A 3 3.47 -8.15 -4.04
CA ARG A 3 3.60 -6.82 -4.61
C ARG A 3 2.65 -5.88 -3.89
N ILE A 4 3.12 -4.69 -3.62
CA ILE A 4 2.32 -3.66 -2.96
C ILE A 4 2.02 -2.61 -4.01
N LEU A 5 0.73 -2.43 -4.28
CA LEU A 5 0.28 -1.57 -5.38
C LEU A 5 -0.21 -0.21 -4.87
N LEU A 6 0.26 0.20 -3.69
CA LEU A 6 -0.22 1.43 -3.08
C LEU A 6 0.06 2.65 -3.97
N SER A 7 1.24 2.70 -4.59
CA SER A 7 1.58 3.86 -5.41
C SER A 7 0.60 4.01 -6.57
N THR A 8 0.16 2.90 -7.15
CA THR A 8 -0.81 2.94 -8.23
C THR A 8 -2.15 3.48 -7.74
N ARG A 9 -2.60 3.00 -6.57
CA ARG A 9 -3.87 3.47 -6.04
C ARG A 9 -3.83 4.94 -5.70
N LEU A 10 -2.72 5.41 -5.10
CA LEU A 10 -2.59 6.83 -4.79
C LEU A 10 -2.54 7.66 -6.06
N GLY A 11 -1.82 7.17 -7.08
CA GLY A 11 -1.74 7.88 -8.35
C GLY A 11 -3.10 8.06 -9.00
N GLU A 12 -3.95 7.05 -8.92
CA GLU A 12 -5.29 7.13 -9.50
C GLU A 12 -6.13 8.20 -8.83
N ARG A 13 -5.90 8.45 -7.54
CA ARG A 13 -6.64 9.46 -6.80
C ARG A 13 -5.91 10.78 -6.73
N ARG A 14 -4.70 10.83 -7.25
CA ARG A 14 -3.84 12.02 -7.19
C ARG A 14 -3.58 12.42 -5.74
N TRP A 15 -3.47 11.45 -4.87
CA TRP A 15 -3.13 11.69 -3.48
C TRP A 15 -1.62 11.53 -3.31
N THR A 16 -1.05 12.37 -2.46
CA THR A 16 0.34 12.19 -2.04
C THR A 16 0.38 11.23 -0.87
N GLN A 17 1.60 10.78 -0.55
CA GLN A 17 1.79 9.96 0.64
C GLN A 17 1.37 10.73 1.89
N ALA A 18 1.65 12.03 1.92
CA ALA A 18 1.27 12.85 3.07
C ALA A 18 -0.23 12.91 3.24
N GLU A 19 -0.97 12.96 2.13
CA GLU A 19 -2.42 12.98 2.20
C GLU A 19 -2.95 11.68 2.79
N LEU A 20 -2.40 10.55 2.37
CA LEU A 20 -2.83 9.26 2.90
C LEU A 20 -2.49 9.15 4.38
N ALA A 21 -1.29 9.59 4.77
CA ALA A 21 -0.89 9.55 6.17
C ALA A 21 -1.84 10.38 7.02
N ARG A 22 -2.23 11.56 6.52
CA ARG A 22 -3.14 12.42 7.24
C ARG A 22 -4.51 11.78 7.40
N ARG A 23 -4.98 11.11 6.36
CA ARG A 23 -6.34 10.52 6.40
C ARG A 23 -6.40 9.26 7.23
N THR A 24 -5.31 8.53 7.34
CA THR A 24 -5.29 7.26 8.05
C THR A 24 -4.64 7.35 9.41
N ASN A 25 -3.93 8.45 9.68
CA ASN A 25 -3.16 8.63 10.90
C ASN A 25 -2.03 7.60 11.01
N ILE A 26 -1.61 7.03 9.91
CA ILE A 26 -0.48 6.12 9.86
C ILE A 26 0.78 6.96 9.71
N ARG A 27 1.87 6.50 10.32
CA ARG A 27 3.12 7.23 10.26
C ARG A 27 3.59 7.41 8.82
N PRO A 28 4.09 8.58 8.47
CA PRO A 28 4.58 8.80 7.10
C PRO A 28 5.68 7.81 6.69
N THR A 29 6.53 7.39 7.62
CA THR A 29 7.57 6.41 7.32
C THR A 29 6.95 5.09 6.87
N THR A 30 5.91 4.65 7.57
CA THR A 30 5.22 3.42 7.21
C THR A 30 4.60 3.53 5.82
N ILE A 31 3.96 4.66 5.54
CA ILE A 31 3.36 4.90 4.22
C ILE A 31 4.45 4.85 3.14
N SER A 32 5.58 5.49 3.41
CA SER A 32 6.68 5.53 2.44
C SER A 32 7.22 4.14 2.15
N GLU A 33 7.38 3.32 3.20
CA GLU A 33 7.88 1.96 3.01
C GLU A 33 6.92 1.12 2.18
N LEU A 34 5.63 1.30 2.39
CA LEU A 34 4.64 0.58 1.60
C LEU A 34 4.61 1.10 0.17
N HIS A 35 4.67 2.41 0.01
CA HIS A 35 4.61 3.02 -1.31
C HIS A 35 5.77 2.56 -2.19
N ASN A 36 6.94 2.42 -1.60
CA ASN A 36 8.15 2.06 -2.33
C ASN A 36 8.44 0.56 -2.28
N GLU A 37 7.54 -0.21 -1.70
CA GLU A 37 7.66 -1.66 -1.61
C GLU A 37 8.90 -2.09 -0.83
N PHE A 38 9.31 -1.30 0.14
CA PHE A 38 10.43 -1.65 1.02
C PHE A 38 9.98 -2.37 2.27
N ALA A 39 8.67 -2.38 2.54
CA ALA A 39 8.16 -2.95 3.77
C ALA A 39 8.34 -4.46 3.76
N THR A 40 8.83 -5.00 4.86
CA THR A 40 8.90 -6.44 5.07
C THR A 40 7.82 -6.90 6.03
N ARG A 41 7.15 -5.98 6.67
CA ARG A 41 6.06 -6.24 7.59
C ARG A 41 5.01 -5.16 7.39
N VAL A 42 3.77 -5.52 7.67
CA VAL A 42 2.70 -4.54 7.64
C VAL A 42 1.66 -4.95 8.67
N SER A 43 1.10 -3.96 9.34
CA SER A 43 0.03 -4.19 10.30
C SER A 43 -1.26 -4.43 9.55
N LEU A 44 -2.03 -5.43 9.99
CA LEU A 44 -3.34 -5.68 9.40
C LEU A 44 -4.26 -4.48 9.63
N GLU A 45 -4.12 -3.82 10.78
CA GLU A 45 -4.89 -2.64 11.06
C GLU A 45 -4.58 -1.52 10.07
N ASP A 46 -3.29 -1.35 9.76
CA ASP A 46 -2.90 -0.34 8.78
C ASP A 46 -3.48 -0.64 7.40
N LEU A 47 -3.47 -1.91 7.01
CA LEU A 47 -4.06 -2.29 5.73
C LEU A 47 -5.55 -1.96 5.70
N ASP A 48 -6.24 -2.23 6.79
CA ASP A 48 -7.66 -1.93 6.88
C ASP A 48 -7.91 -0.43 6.73
N LEU A 49 -7.11 0.38 7.41
CA LEU A 49 -7.26 1.83 7.34
C LEU A 49 -7.00 2.36 5.93
N ILE A 50 -5.99 1.80 5.26
CA ILE A 50 -5.67 2.21 3.90
C ILE A 50 -6.82 1.84 2.95
N CYS A 51 -7.32 0.63 3.07
CA CYS A 51 -8.42 0.20 2.23
C CYS A 51 -9.66 1.06 2.45
N GLU A 52 -9.92 1.41 3.69
CA GLU A 52 -11.08 2.25 4.01
C GLU A 52 -10.90 3.65 3.42
N ALA A 53 -9.72 4.23 3.57
CA ALA A 53 -9.46 5.58 3.06
C ALA A 53 -9.55 5.63 1.55
N LEU A 54 -9.07 4.60 0.88
CA LEU A 54 -9.08 4.54 -0.58
C LEU A 54 -10.36 3.91 -1.13
N GLU A 55 -11.22 3.40 -0.25
CA GLU A 55 -12.48 2.77 -0.66
C GLU A 55 -12.23 1.67 -1.67
N CYS A 56 -11.30 0.79 -1.33
CA CYS A 56 -10.93 -0.30 -2.23
C CYS A 56 -10.77 -1.60 -1.43
N ASP A 57 -10.71 -2.70 -2.17
CA ASP A 57 -10.47 -4.01 -1.56
C ASP A 57 -8.99 -4.21 -1.31
N LEU A 58 -8.69 -5.11 -0.37
CA LEU A 58 -7.31 -5.45 -0.07
C LEU A 58 -6.56 -5.93 -1.31
N SER A 59 -7.23 -6.66 -2.18
CA SER A 59 -6.60 -7.18 -3.40
C SER A 59 -6.15 -6.07 -4.34
N GLU A 60 -6.63 -4.85 -4.15
CA GLU A 60 -6.18 -3.73 -4.97
C GLU A 60 -4.93 -3.08 -4.39
N ILE A 61 -4.57 -3.43 -3.17
CA ILE A 61 -3.40 -2.87 -2.50
C ILE A 61 -2.24 -3.87 -2.49
N ILE A 62 -2.54 -5.13 -2.21
CA ILE A 62 -1.52 -6.17 -2.08
C ILE A 62 -1.95 -7.36 -2.91
N VAL A 63 -1.02 -7.87 -3.69
CA VAL A 63 -1.26 -9.06 -4.49
C VAL A 63 -0.06 -9.99 -4.38
N ARG A 64 -0.30 -11.24 -4.67
CA ARG A 64 0.77 -12.20 -4.80
C ARG A 64 0.92 -12.58 -6.27
N VAL A 65 2.13 -12.48 -6.77
CA VAL A 65 2.44 -12.90 -8.13
C VAL A 65 3.39 -14.08 -8.06
N PRO A 66 3.40 -14.94 -9.08
CA PRO A 66 4.32 -16.08 -9.07
C PRO A 66 5.76 -15.58 -9.05
N ASN A 67 6.60 -16.27 -8.30
CA ASN A 67 8.03 -16.00 -8.36
C ASN A 67 8.52 -16.48 -9.73
N LYS A 68 9.08 -15.56 -10.50
CA LYS A 68 9.63 -15.93 -11.77
C LYS A 68 11.00 -16.53 -11.53
N SER A 69 11.13 -17.71 -11.97
CA SER A 69 12.48 -18.17 -12.06
C SER A 69 12.97 -17.81 -13.41
N ILE A 70 13.50 -17.60 -13.82
CA ILE A 70 13.77 -17.22 -15.01
C ILE A 70 14.13 -18.04 -15.76
N GLU A 71 13.76 -18.28 -15.85
CA GLU A 71 13.87 -19.00 -16.42
C GLU A 71 14.24 -19.15 -16.94
#